data_60369ecf11466bbad96a038f83ddedc7
#
_entry.id   60369ecf11466bbad96a038f83ddedc7
#
_cell.length_a   1.000
_cell.length_b   1.000
_cell.length_c   1.000
_cell.angle_alpha   90.00
_cell.angle_beta   90.00
_cell.angle_gamma   90.00
#
_symmetry.space_group_name_H-M   'P 1'
#
loop_
_entity.id
_entity.type
_entity.pdbx_description
1 polymer ?
#
loop_
_entity_poly.entity_id
_entity_poly.type
_entity_poly.pdbx_seq_one_letter_code
_entity_poly.pdbx_strand_id
1 'polypeptide(L)'
;MLLHISGMGTVLIGLIVLVRKLVGDRLSPACYLMMWLMTGIRLLVPIEITSPFSIYCLLLPEITAPVQKFENILASDLIYREIILAQYTDSMIVSADWMFLLWLIGAVLCFLWILIRHRRSRSLCGASLPVCNTWIKQWKKSHGLYRNYQIRQCQQIDAPLTYGVISPVILLPSHQKYTETELDIILLHEWHHIRHGDIFWQWMLAILCSIHWFNPAVWLMAILCRQDMELFCDEATVRHMQREKRRQYAFLLLRQAETLCTSIPFFSQAHLTGYHKMEERVKRIMNQKTSTRKTLLATAGLICITGLVFATSASGEVNSEKPWNVVDNLYPLVAEQAKNQMIWPVTAPDSKITLTYGVRVHPVTGEELEIDHICIGGVEKGADIVVAMSGEVKEAGFDVQKGYYLLVSHENNLETQYWHCDELLVEVGEYVTAGAKIATLGQTGDATGPCLSFAVYRDGVACDPMQWMK
;
A
#
# COMPACT_ATOMS: atom_id res chain seq x y z
N MET A 1 2.63 -0.49 3.13
CA MET A 1 1.64 -1.24 3.95
C MET A 1 0.23 -0.63 3.89
N LEU A 2 -0.02 0.60 4.35
CA LEU A 2 -1.39 1.17 4.43
C LEU A 2 -2.09 1.31 3.08
N LEU A 3 -1.38 1.71 2.01
CA LEU A 3 -1.92 1.76 0.65
C LEU A 3 -2.30 0.36 0.14
N HIS A 4 -1.51 -0.65 0.45
CA HIS A 4 -1.80 -2.04 0.09
C HIS A 4 -3.08 -2.54 0.78
N ILE A 5 -3.21 -2.34 2.11
CA ILE A 5 -4.42 -2.69 2.87
C ILE A 5 -5.64 -1.94 2.32
N SER A 6 -5.49 -0.66 1.99
CA SER A 6 -6.55 0.18 1.41
C SER A 6 -6.95 -0.31 0.02
N GLY A 7 -6.00 -0.69 -0.82
CA GLY A 7 -6.25 -1.27 -2.15
C GLY A 7 -7.00 -2.59 -2.07
N MET A 8 -6.54 -3.51 -1.23
CA MET A 8 -7.21 -4.78 -0.94
C MET A 8 -8.65 -4.57 -0.44
N GLY A 9 -8.82 -3.64 0.51
CA GLY A 9 -10.15 -3.25 1.00
C GLY A 9 -11.06 -2.70 -0.10
N THR A 10 -10.50 -1.94 -1.05
CA THR A 10 -11.27 -1.39 -2.19
C THR A 10 -11.83 -2.50 -3.09
N VAL A 11 -11.02 -3.52 -3.40
CA VAL A 11 -11.46 -4.68 -4.19
C VAL A 11 -12.61 -5.40 -3.47
N LEU A 12 -12.47 -5.61 -2.16
CA LEU A 12 -13.50 -6.25 -1.34
C LEU A 12 -14.80 -5.45 -1.31
N ILE A 13 -14.72 -4.14 -1.11
CA ILE A 13 -15.87 -3.23 -1.15
C ILE A 13 -16.54 -3.30 -2.53
N GLY A 14 -15.78 -3.25 -3.61
CA GLY A 14 -16.28 -3.37 -4.98
C GLY A 14 -17.04 -4.67 -5.22
N LEU A 15 -16.53 -5.79 -4.69
CA LEU A 15 -17.21 -7.08 -4.79
C LEU A 15 -18.52 -7.12 -3.99
N ILE A 16 -18.55 -6.59 -2.76
CA ILE A 16 -19.79 -6.51 -1.98
C ILE A 16 -20.83 -5.65 -2.70
N VAL A 17 -20.43 -4.53 -3.30
CA VAL A 17 -21.30 -3.67 -4.12
C VAL A 17 -21.83 -4.44 -5.34
N LEU A 18 -20.98 -5.23 -6.00
CA LEU A 18 -21.39 -6.07 -7.13
C LEU A 18 -22.39 -7.15 -6.69
N VAL A 19 -22.12 -7.86 -5.59
CA VAL A 19 -23.04 -8.84 -4.98
C VAL A 19 -24.38 -8.17 -4.65
N ARG A 20 -24.36 -6.96 -4.06
CA ARG A 20 -25.56 -6.18 -3.77
C ARG A 20 -26.37 -5.87 -5.03
N LYS A 21 -25.70 -5.52 -6.13
CA LYS A 21 -26.35 -5.24 -7.42
C LYS A 21 -26.96 -6.49 -8.06
N LEU A 22 -26.28 -7.64 -7.95
CA LEU A 22 -26.72 -8.89 -8.57
C LEU A 22 -27.80 -9.62 -7.76
N VAL A 23 -27.65 -9.65 -6.44
CA VAL A 23 -28.53 -10.43 -5.55
C VAL A 23 -29.65 -9.57 -4.94
N GLY A 24 -29.38 -8.27 -4.72
CA GLY A 24 -30.34 -7.27 -4.26
C GLY A 24 -31.07 -7.68 -2.98
N ASP A 25 -32.43 -7.63 -3.04
CA ASP A 25 -33.29 -7.89 -1.89
C ASP A 25 -33.43 -9.39 -1.49
N ARG A 26 -32.69 -10.28 -2.14
CA ARG A 26 -32.72 -11.71 -1.81
C ARG A 26 -31.91 -12.02 -0.54
N LEU A 27 -30.91 -11.20 -0.22
CA LEU A 27 -30.13 -11.31 1.01
C LEU A 27 -30.72 -10.46 2.13
N SER A 28 -30.60 -10.96 3.36
CA SER A 28 -31.00 -10.17 4.54
C SER A 28 -30.00 -9.03 4.80
N PRO A 29 -30.43 -7.90 5.38
CA PRO A 29 -29.55 -6.81 5.78
C PRO A 29 -28.42 -7.28 6.73
N ALA A 30 -28.72 -8.25 7.60
CA ALA A 30 -27.72 -8.84 8.50
C ALA A 30 -26.52 -9.43 7.75
N CYS A 31 -26.74 -10.06 6.58
CA CYS A 31 -25.66 -10.62 5.77
C CYS A 31 -24.71 -9.51 5.25
N TYR A 32 -25.28 -8.42 4.73
CA TYR A 32 -24.48 -7.28 4.30
C TYR A 32 -23.70 -6.64 5.46
N LEU A 33 -24.31 -6.52 6.65
CA LEU A 33 -23.64 -6.02 7.84
C LEU A 33 -22.46 -6.90 8.25
N MET A 34 -22.60 -8.24 8.18
CA MET A 34 -21.49 -9.17 8.45
C MET A 34 -20.37 -9.03 7.42
N MET A 35 -20.70 -8.88 6.13
CA MET A 35 -19.70 -8.63 5.08
C MET A 35 -18.95 -7.30 5.32
N TRP A 36 -19.67 -6.23 5.70
CA TRP A 36 -19.06 -4.94 6.08
C TRP A 36 -18.18 -5.05 7.32
N LEU A 37 -18.60 -5.84 8.31
CA LEU A 37 -17.80 -6.10 9.50
C LEU A 37 -16.45 -6.76 9.14
N MET A 38 -16.48 -7.80 8.31
CA MET A 38 -15.27 -8.48 7.83
C MET A 38 -14.34 -7.51 7.08
N THR A 39 -14.92 -6.70 6.21
CA THR A 39 -14.17 -5.65 5.49
C THR A 39 -13.55 -4.63 6.45
N GLY A 40 -14.32 -4.18 7.44
CA GLY A 40 -13.84 -3.25 8.46
C GLY A 40 -12.68 -3.83 9.30
N ILE A 41 -12.78 -5.09 9.70
CA ILE A 41 -11.70 -5.78 10.41
C ILE A 41 -10.44 -5.84 9.53
N ARG A 42 -10.57 -6.20 8.25
CA ARG A 42 -9.44 -6.27 7.31
C ARG A 42 -8.77 -4.91 7.09
N LEU A 43 -9.54 -3.83 7.08
CA LEU A 43 -9.00 -2.46 6.96
C LEU A 43 -8.32 -1.95 8.22
N LEU A 44 -8.74 -2.43 9.42
CA LEU A 44 -8.17 -2.00 10.71
C LEU A 44 -6.95 -2.82 11.13
N VAL A 45 -6.99 -4.12 10.82
CA VAL A 45 -6.01 -5.08 11.36
C VAL A 45 -5.08 -5.54 10.23
N PRO A 46 -3.79 -5.19 10.30
CA PRO A 46 -2.81 -5.55 9.28
C PRO A 46 -2.31 -7.00 9.42
N ILE A 47 -3.15 -7.92 9.90
CA ILE A 47 -2.78 -9.34 10.00
C ILE A 47 -2.94 -9.99 8.64
N GLU A 48 -1.88 -10.59 8.15
CA GLU A 48 -1.85 -11.37 6.91
C GLU A 48 -1.91 -12.86 7.25
N ILE A 49 -3.08 -13.46 7.04
CA ILE A 49 -3.24 -14.91 7.11
C ILE A 49 -3.02 -15.45 5.70
N THR A 50 -1.90 -16.13 5.46
CA THR A 50 -1.59 -16.71 4.16
C THR A 50 -2.50 -17.90 3.86
N SER A 51 -3.11 -17.94 2.68
CA SER A 51 -3.96 -19.05 2.23
C SER A 51 -3.90 -19.22 0.71
N PRO A 52 -3.80 -20.47 0.21
CA PRO A 52 -3.84 -20.75 -1.23
C PRO A 52 -5.19 -20.43 -1.87
N PHE A 53 -6.26 -20.30 -1.08
CA PHE A 53 -7.60 -19.98 -1.55
C PHE A 53 -7.91 -18.47 -1.57
N SER A 54 -6.90 -17.63 -1.39
CA SER A 54 -7.08 -16.17 -1.43
C SER A 54 -7.42 -15.70 -2.84
N ILE A 55 -8.45 -14.85 -2.98
CA ILE A 55 -8.83 -14.25 -4.26
C ILE A 55 -7.71 -13.37 -4.84
N TYR A 56 -6.81 -12.89 -3.99
CA TYR A 56 -5.68 -12.06 -4.39
C TYR A 56 -4.64 -12.85 -5.21
N CYS A 57 -4.53 -14.18 -5.01
CA CYS A 57 -3.74 -15.05 -5.88
C CYS A 57 -4.29 -15.07 -7.31
N LEU A 58 -5.62 -14.93 -7.46
CA LEU A 58 -6.28 -14.98 -8.76
C LEU A 58 -6.29 -13.62 -9.48
N LEU A 59 -6.48 -12.53 -8.72
CA LEU A 59 -6.67 -11.18 -9.29
C LEU A 59 -5.36 -10.41 -9.48
N LEU A 60 -4.33 -10.69 -8.68
CA LEU A 60 -3.08 -9.94 -8.65
C LEU A 60 -1.86 -10.87 -8.56
N PRO A 61 -1.63 -11.74 -9.56
CA PRO A 61 -0.53 -12.71 -9.50
C PRO A 61 0.87 -12.06 -9.47
N GLU A 62 1.00 -10.82 -9.95
CA GLU A 62 2.30 -10.15 -10.08
C GLU A 62 2.74 -9.29 -8.87
N ILE A 63 1.81 -8.92 -7.99
CA ILE A 63 2.14 -7.97 -6.89
C ILE A 63 2.62 -8.68 -5.62
N THR A 64 2.36 -9.98 -5.48
CA THR A 64 2.64 -10.73 -4.24
C THR A 64 4.03 -11.37 -4.19
N ALA A 65 4.76 -11.39 -5.28
CA ALA A 65 6.03 -12.13 -5.39
C ALA A 65 7.30 -11.47 -4.82
N PRO A 66 7.49 -10.13 -4.76
CA PRO A 66 8.83 -9.61 -4.51
C PRO A 66 9.21 -9.34 -3.05
N VAL A 67 8.25 -9.13 -2.13
CA VAL A 67 8.59 -8.55 -0.82
C VAL A 67 9.23 -9.58 0.13
N GLN A 68 8.75 -10.79 0.17
CA GLN A 68 9.24 -11.81 1.12
C GLN A 68 10.60 -12.41 0.76
N LYS A 69 10.97 -12.40 -0.53
CA LYS A 69 12.28 -12.90 -0.98
C LYS A 69 13.39 -11.87 -0.83
N PHE A 70 13.07 -10.58 -0.82
CA PHE A 70 14.01 -9.51 -0.50
C PHE A 70 14.53 -9.60 0.95
N GLU A 71 13.69 -9.99 1.91
CA GLU A 71 14.10 -10.17 3.30
C GLU A 71 15.05 -11.36 3.50
N ASN A 72 14.87 -12.44 2.77
CA ASN A 72 15.70 -13.66 2.91
C ASN A 72 17.04 -13.56 2.18
N ILE A 73 17.13 -12.78 1.11
CA ILE A 73 18.39 -12.52 0.39
C ILE A 73 19.26 -11.52 1.17
N LEU A 74 18.66 -10.56 1.86
CA LEU A 74 19.34 -9.60 2.72
C LEU A 74 19.91 -10.22 4.02
N ALA A 75 19.47 -11.41 4.40
CA ALA A 75 19.98 -12.09 5.59
C ALA A 75 21.33 -12.79 5.38
N SER A 76 21.76 -13.04 4.15
CA SER A 76 23.00 -13.78 3.83
C SER A 76 24.24 -12.92 3.58
N ASP A 77 24.09 -11.59 3.38
CA ASP A 77 25.21 -10.71 3.07
C ASP A 77 25.21 -9.43 3.92
N LEU A 78 25.70 -9.55 5.16
CA LEU A 78 25.78 -8.46 6.14
C LEU A 78 26.65 -7.27 5.69
N ILE A 79 27.61 -7.47 4.82
CA ILE A 79 28.56 -6.42 4.37
C ILE A 79 27.96 -5.57 3.24
N TYR A 80 27.17 -6.18 2.34
CA TYR A 80 26.46 -5.44 1.28
C TYR A 80 25.31 -4.60 1.82
N ARG A 81 24.77 -5.01 2.96
CA ARG A 81 23.66 -4.34 3.65
C ARG A 81 24.02 -2.94 4.16
N GLU A 82 25.25 -2.75 4.69
CA GLU A 82 25.65 -1.45 5.23
C GLU A 82 25.94 -0.40 4.14
N ILE A 83 26.47 -0.79 3.01
CA ILE A 83 26.84 0.16 1.93
C ILE A 83 25.62 0.58 1.11
N ILE A 84 24.75 -0.35 0.75
CA ILE A 84 23.51 -0.02 0.01
C ILE A 84 22.49 0.65 0.92
N LEU A 85 22.36 0.23 2.19
CA LEU A 85 21.50 0.90 3.16
C LEU A 85 21.96 2.34 3.45
N ALA A 86 23.23 2.62 3.59
CA ALA A 86 23.73 3.97 3.83
C ALA A 86 23.44 4.94 2.67
N GLN A 87 23.48 4.48 1.44
CA GLN A 87 23.25 5.31 0.25
C GLN A 87 21.78 5.44 -0.15
N TYR A 88 20.94 4.42 0.16
CA TYR A 88 19.49 4.43 -0.09
C TYR A 88 18.68 4.92 1.11
N THR A 89 19.17 4.81 2.34
CA THR A 89 18.45 5.20 3.55
C THR A 89 18.26 6.70 3.67
N ASP A 90 19.23 7.52 3.28
CA ASP A 90 19.08 8.99 3.40
C ASP A 90 18.02 9.58 2.46
N SER A 91 17.87 9.06 1.26
CA SER A 91 16.85 9.56 0.32
C SER A 91 15.47 8.94 0.52
N MET A 92 15.38 7.67 0.92
CA MET A 92 14.10 6.97 1.14
C MET A 92 13.49 7.25 2.51
N ILE A 93 14.28 7.41 3.56
CA ILE A 93 13.79 7.74 4.92
C ILE A 93 13.14 9.12 4.90
N VAL A 94 13.76 10.11 4.28
CA VAL A 94 13.21 11.47 4.19
C VAL A 94 11.89 11.50 3.39
N SER A 95 11.76 10.70 2.32
CA SER A 95 10.52 10.64 1.53
C SER A 95 9.40 9.87 2.23
N ALA A 96 9.71 8.79 2.94
CA ALA A 96 8.75 7.99 3.70
C ALA A 96 8.15 8.76 4.88
N ASP A 97 8.96 9.57 5.56
CA ASP A 97 8.53 10.40 6.70
C ASP A 97 7.54 11.49 6.27
N TRP A 98 7.78 12.15 5.13
CA TRP A 98 6.86 13.17 4.60
C TRP A 98 5.52 12.59 4.17
N MET A 99 5.51 11.43 3.55
CA MET A 99 4.28 10.73 3.16
C MET A 99 3.47 10.30 4.39
N PHE A 100 4.14 9.78 5.42
CA PHE A 100 3.50 9.42 6.68
C PHE A 100 2.92 10.65 7.41
N LEU A 101 3.66 11.76 7.48
CA LEU A 101 3.20 13.01 8.07
C LEU A 101 1.99 13.57 7.31
N LEU A 102 2.02 13.60 5.98
CA LEU A 102 0.89 14.03 5.15
C LEU A 102 -0.35 13.19 5.41
N TRP A 103 -0.18 11.86 5.45
CA TRP A 103 -1.28 10.96 5.77
C TRP A 103 -1.84 11.20 7.18
N LEU A 104 -0.96 11.35 8.18
CA LEU A 104 -1.35 11.59 9.57
C LEU A 104 -2.12 12.92 9.72
N ILE A 105 -1.63 13.99 9.09
CA ILE A 105 -2.31 15.28 9.07
C ILE A 105 -3.71 15.14 8.46
N GLY A 106 -3.84 14.48 7.31
CA GLY A 106 -5.13 14.24 6.68
C GLY A 106 -6.09 13.42 7.55
N ALA A 107 -5.60 12.37 8.22
CA ALA A 107 -6.39 11.56 9.13
C ALA A 107 -6.88 12.36 10.35
N VAL A 108 -6.00 13.15 10.96
CA VAL A 108 -6.33 14.02 12.11
C VAL A 108 -7.35 15.09 11.70
N LEU A 109 -7.13 15.77 10.58
CA LEU A 109 -8.07 16.79 10.09
C LEU A 109 -9.45 16.20 9.77
N CYS A 110 -9.49 15.04 9.11
CA CYS A 110 -10.74 14.33 8.83
C CYS A 110 -11.47 13.95 10.13
N PHE A 111 -10.75 13.38 11.10
CA PHE A 111 -11.32 13.01 12.39
C PHE A 111 -11.83 14.23 13.18
N LEU A 112 -11.07 15.31 13.23
CA LEU A 112 -11.49 16.57 13.84
C LEU A 112 -12.74 17.15 13.18
N TRP A 113 -12.82 17.11 11.85
CA TRP A 113 -14.01 17.54 11.11
C TRP A 113 -15.25 16.72 11.51
N ILE A 114 -15.11 15.37 11.61
CA ILE A 114 -16.19 14.50 12.09
C ILE A 114 -16.59 14.83 13.53
N LEU A 115 -15.61 15.05 14.43
CA LEU A 115 -15.85 15.42 15.82
C LEU A 115 -16.58 16.77 15.95
N ILE A 116 -16.15 17.77 15.20
CA ILE A 116 -16.80 19.11 15.19
C ILE A 116 -18.26 18.97 14.73
N ARG A 117 -18.48 18.22 13.66
CA ARG A 117 -19.82 17.95 13.15
C ARG A 117 -20.68 17.20 14.17
N HIS A 118 -20.14 16.20 14.83
CA HIS A 118 -20.82 15.48 15.91
C HIS A 118 -21.15 16.39 17.12
N ARG A 119 -20.20 17.22 17.56
CA ARG A 119 -20.42 18.18 18.66
C ARG A 119 -21.52 19.19 18.31
N ARG A 120 -21.55 19.73 17.09
CA ARG A 120 -22.61 20.61 16.62
C ARG A 120 -23.99 19.93 16.70
N SER A 121 -24.09 18.69 16.20
CA SER A 121 -25.31 17.90 16.30
C SER A 121 -25.73 17.66 17.75
N ARG A 122 -24.77 17.36 18.63
CA ARG A 122 -25.04 17.13 20.06
C ARG A 122 -25.46 18.40 20.82
N SER A 123 -24.92 19.58 20.46
CA SER A 123 -25.33 20.85 21.11
C SER A 123 -26.78 21.19 20.84
N LEU A 124 -27.31 20.84 19.64
CA LEU A 124 -28.73 20.99 19.33
C LEU A 124 -29.63 20.12 20.23
N CYS A 125 -29.09 18.99 20.72
CA CYS A 125 -29.80 18.08 21.62
C CYS A 125 -29.71 18.48 23.11
N GLY A 126 -28.84 19.42 23.47
CA GLY A 126 -28.59 19.85 24.86
C GLY A 126 -29.81 20.51 25.53
N ALA A 127 -30.69 21.14 24.75
CA ALA A 127 -31.92 21.78 25.22
C ALA A 127 -33.12 20.80 25.34
N SER A 128 -32.88 19.48 25.37
CA SER A 128 -33.95 18.49 25.43
C SER A 128 -34.52 18.33 26.84
N LEU A 129 -35.85 18.18 26.93
CA LEU A 129 -36.59 18.01 28.16
C LEU A 129 -37.00 16.54 28.38
N PRO A 130 -37.04 16.06 29.65
CA PRO A 130 -37.52 14.71 29.92
C PRO A 130 -39.00 14.59 29.57
N VAL A 131 -39.42 13.46 28.99
CA VAL A 131 -40.82 13.21 28.67
C VAL A 131 -41.59 12.84 29.93
N CYS A 132 -42.65 13.58 30.21
CA CYS A 132 -43.53 13.36 31.35
C CYS A 132 -44.77 12.52 31.04
N ASN A 133 -44.78 11.74 29.94
CA ASN A 133 -45.91 10.89 29.54
C ASN A 133 -45.88 9.56 30.31
N THR A 134 -46.99 9.21 30.98
CA THR A 134 -47.18 7.97 31.78
C THR A 134 -47.08 6.72 30.87
N TRP A 135 -47.61 6.77 29.68
CA TRP A 135 -47.56 5.68 28.67
C TRP A 135 -46.09 5.38 28.27
N ILE A 136 -45.29 6.40 27.98
CA ILE A 136 -43.87 6.25 27.64
C ILE A 136 -43.07 5.66 28.80
N LYS A 137 -43.38 6.06 30.04
CA LYS A 137 -42.75 5.49 31.25
C LYS A 137 -43.06 3.98 31.40
N GLN A 138 -44.32 3.60 31.12
CA GLN A 138 -44.74 2.20 31.15
C GLN A 138 -44.09 1.40 30.00
N TRP A 139 -44.10 1.98 28.80
CA TRP A 139 -43.42 1.39 27.63
C TRP A 139 -41.94 1.12 27.89
N LYS A 140 -41.20 2.10 28.45
CA LYS A 140 -39.80 1.94 28.83
C LYS A 140 -39.61 0.82 29.83
N LYS A 141 -40.53 0.64 30.78
CA LYS A 141 -40.45 -0.43 31.79
C LYS A 141 -40.63 -1.82 31.17
N SER A 142 -41.50 -1.95 30.16
CA SER A 142 -41.69 -3.22 29.43
C SER A 142 -40.56 -3.54 28.44
N HIS A 143 -39.82 -2.52 27.96
CA HIS A 143 -38.71 -2.67 27.01
C HIS A 143 -37.34 -2.38 27.66
N GLY A 144 -37.09 -2.98 28.81
CA GLY A 144 -35.80 -2.84 29.52
C GLY A 144 -34.64 -3.35 28.67
N LEU A 145 -33.52 -2.63 28.69
CA LEU A 145 -32.25 -3.05 28.11
C LEU A 145 -31.24 -3.26 29.22
N TYR A 146 -30.19 -4.02 28.94
CA TYR A 146 -29.04 -4.16 29.82
C TYR A 146 -28.38 -2.81 30.16
N ARG A 147 -28.47 -1.82 29.24
CA ARG A 147 -28.03 -0.43 29.43
C ARG A 147 -29.23 0.47 29.74
N ASN A 148 -29.04 1.33 30.75
CA ASN A 148 -30.06 2.34 31.04
C ASN A 148 -30.09 3.40 29.94
N TYR A 149 -31.26 3.66 29.34
CA TYR A 149 -31.47 4.67 28.31
C TYR A 149 -32.50 5.70 28.74
N GLN A 150 -32.49 6.88 28.12
CA GLN A 150 -33.45 7.96 28.40
C GLN A 150 -34.29 8.25 27.17
N ILE A 151 -35.52 8.71 27.40
CA ILE A 151 -36.40 9.24 26.34
C ILE A 151 -36.64 10.71 26.67
N ARG A 152 -36.32 11.59 25.73
CA ARG A 152 -36.38 13.03 25.89
C ARG A 152 -37.08 13.69 24.68
N GLN A 153 -37.59 14.91 24.86
CA GLN A 153 -38.18 15.71 23.76
C GLN A 153 -37.27 16.90 23.42
N CYS A 154 -37.19 17.22 22.14
CA CYS A 154 -36.41 18.33 21.63
C CYS A 154 -37.20 19.10 20.56
N GLN A 155 -37.11 20.43 20.61
CA GLN A 155 -37.77 21.30 19.63
C GLN A 155 -36.98 21.47 18.32
N GLN A 156 -35.69 21.19 18.37
CA GLN A 156 -34.74 21.48 17.28
C GLN A 156 -34.54 20.32 16.30
N ILE A 157 -35.32 19.25 16.44
CA ILE A 157 -35.24 18.07 15.58
C ILE A 157 -36.55 17.84 14.87
N ASP A 158 -36.50 17.48 13.60
CA ASP A 158 -37.68 17.22 12.77
C ASP A 158 -38.05 15.74 12.71
N ALA A 159 -37.14 14.84 13.11
CA ALA A 159 -37.37 13.40 13.16
C ALA A 159 -36.84 12.79 14.44
N PRO A 160 -37.43 11.69 14.91
CA PRO A 160 -36.86 10.90 16.01
C PRO A 160 -35.41 10.48 15.72
N LEU A 161 -34.58 10.44 16.75
CA LEU A 161 -33.21 9.98 16.60
C LEU A 161 -32.65 9.44 17.93
N THR A 162 -31.71 8.53 17.83
CA THR A 162 -30.98 7.98 18.97
C THR A 162 -29.52 8.46 18.97
N TYR A 163 -29.01 8.88 20.11
CA TYR A 163 -27.60 9.26 20.28
C TYR A 163 -27.02 8.76 21.62
N GLY A 164 -25.68 8.76 21.72
CA GLY A 164 -24.95 8.37 22.93
C GLY A 164 -24.59 6.89 22.97
N VAL A 165 -23.28 6.59 23.10
CA VAL A 165 -22.77 5.20 23.14
C VAL A 165 -22.92 4.59 24.52
N ILE A 166 -22.54 5.33 25.58
CA ILE A 166 -22.51 4.82 26.96
C ILE A 166 -23.90 5.01 27.63
N SER A 167 -24.47 6.16 27.44
CA SER A 167 -25.80 6.53 27.98
C SER A 167 -26.73 6.90 26.83
N PRO A 168 -27.37 5.91 26.19
CA PRO A 168 -28.21 6.16 25.04
C PRO A 168 -29.42 7.02 25.37
N VAL A 169 -29.76 7.93 24.47
CA VAL A 169 -30.92 8.81 24.59
C VAL A 169 -31.71 8.77 23.30
N ILE A 170 -33.00 8.48 23.39
CA ILE A 170 -33.95 8.61 22.30
C ILE A 170 -34.54 10.02 22.38
N LEU A 171 -34.40 10.78 21.31
CA LEU A 171 -34.99 12.11 21.16
C LEU A 171 -36.23 12.04 20.28
N LEU A 172 -37.29 12.64 20.75
CA LEU A 172 -38.57 12.81 20.02
C LEU A 172 -38.78 14.30 19.68
N PRO A 173 -39.25 14.63 18.48
CA PRO A 173 -39.63 16.00 18.15
C PRO A 173 -40.82 16.46 19.04
N SER A 174 -40.72 17.63 19.63
CA SER A 174 -41.78 18.16 20.51
C SER A 174 -42.92 18.81 19.74
N HIS A 175 -42.70 19.24 18.51
CA HIS A 175 -43.70 19.89 17.67
C HIS A 175 -44.60 18.90 16.90
N GLN A 176 -44.23 17.62 16.83
CA GLN A 176 -45.04 16.58 16.19
C GLN A 176 -45.89 15.84 17.23
N LYS A 177 -47.17 15.71 16.93
CA LYS A 177 -48.10 14.90 17.71
C LYS A 177 -48.18 13.50 17.11
N TYR A 178 -47.90 12.50 17.93
CA TYR A 178 -47.96 11.09 17.56
C TYR A 178 -49.08 10.41 18.34
N THR A 179 -49.79 9.50 17.70
CA THR A 179 -50.69 8.57 18.38
C THR A 179 -49.88 7.55 19.20
N GLU A 180 -50.51 6.89 20.16
CA GLU A 180 -49.79 5.85 20.95
C GLU A 180 -49.27 4.71 20.07
N THR A 181 -49.97 4.35 19.03
CA THR A 181 -49.53 3.34 18.04
C THR A 181 -48.33 3.78 17.23
N GLU A 182 -48.27 5.04 16.82
CA GLU A 182 -47.12 5.62 16.11
C GLU A 182 -45.92 5.72 17.04
N LEU A 183 -46.12 6.15 18.31
CA LEU A 183 -45.08 6.19 19.31
C LEU A 183 -44.50 4.80 19.60
N ASP A 184 -45.33 3.76 19.68
CA ASP A 184 -44.89 2.38 19.86
C ASP A 184 -43.96 1.97 18.74
N ILE A 185 -44.32 2.23 17.50
CA ILE A 185 -43.53 1.89 16.32
C ILE A 185 -42.19 2.65 16.32
N ILE A 186 -42.22 3.97 16.55
CA ILE A 186 -41.04 4.83 16.58
C ILE A 186 -40.09 4.40 17.69
N LEU A 187 -40.60 4.25 18.91
CA LEU A 187 -39.78 3.88 20.05
C LEU A 187 -39.18 2.49 19.89
N LEU A 188 -39.91 1.55 19.28
CA LEU A 188 -39.40 0.21 18.98
C LEU A 188 -38.28 0.23 17.97
N HIS A 189 -38.38 1.06 16.92
CA HIS A 189 -37.32 1.26 15.93
C HIS A 189 -36.05 1.84 16.58
N GLU A 190 -36.18 2.95 17.32
CA GLU A 190 -35.07 3.60 18.02
C GLU A 190 -34.46 2.70 19.11
N TRP A 191 -35.27 1.87 19.77
CA TRP A 191 -34.81 0.88 20.72
C TRP A 191 -33.94 -0.20 20.07
N HIS A 192 -34.26 -0.62 18.83
CA HIS A 192 -33.46 -1.56 18.06
C HIS A 192 -32.07 -0.97 17.77
N HIS A 193 -31.93 0.31 17.43
CA HIS A 193 -30.64 0.98 17.27
C HIS A 193 -29.78 0.91 18.55
N ILE A 194 -30.38 1.11 19.71
CA ILE A 194 -29.67 0.98 21.00
C ILE A 194 -29.26 -0.46 21.24
N ARG A 195 -30.16 -1.42 20.99
CA ARG A 195 -29.95 -2.85 21.23
C ARG A 195 -28.83 -3.42 20.35
N HIS A 196 -28.76 -3.03 19.10
CA HIS A 196 -27.74 -3.46 18.15
C HIS A 196 -26.40 -2.71 18.32
N GLY A 197 -26.41 -1.59 19.04
CA GLY A 197 -25.22 -0.78 19.23
C GLY A 197 -24.79 0.01 18.02
N ASP A 198 -25.75 0.43 17.17
CA ASP A 198 -25.49 1.07 15.88
C ASP A 198 -24.67 2.36 16.03
N ILE A 199 -24.83 3.09 17.14
CA ILE A 199 -24.04 4.30 17.42
C ILE A 199 -22.54 3.95 17.60
N PHE A 200 -22.24 2.83 18.25
CA PHE A 200 -20.85 2.35 18.35
C PHE A 200 -20.27 2.01 16.97
N TRP A 201 -21.04 1.31 16.15
CA TRP A 201 -20.60 0.96 14.79
C TRP A 201 -20.43 2.18 13.91
N GLN A 202 -21.27 3.21 14.04
CA GLN A 202 -21.09 4.49 13.35
C GLN A 202 -19.76 5.18 13.72
N TRP A 203 -19.33 5.10 14.98
CA TRP A 203 -18.02 5.59 15.40
C TRP A 203 -16.87 4.77 14.82
N MET A 204 -17.00 3.43 14.75
CA MET A 204 -16.02 2.58 14.09
C MET A 204 -15.87 2.94 12.60
N LEU A 205 -16.99 3.15 11.91
CA LEU A 205 -16.97 3.64 10.52
C LEU A 205 -16.33 5.02 10.38
N ALA A 206 -16.55 5.92 11.33
CA ALA A 206 -15.93 7.24 11.34
C ALA A 206 -14.40 7.17 11.50
N ILE A 207 -13.91 6.29 12.37
CA ILE A 207 -12.47 6.02 12.54
C ILE A 207 -11.90 5.43 11.25
N LEU A 208 -12.55 4.42 10.65
CA LEU A 208 -12.15 3.84 9.37
C LEU A 208 -12.05 4.88 8.26
N CYS A 209 -13.05 5.75 8.12
CA CYS A 209 -13.04 6.85 7.15
C CYS A 209 -11.90 7.84 7.43
N SER A 210 -11.54 8.06 8.69
CA SER A 210 -10.44 8.97 9.05
C SER A 210 -9.08 8.37 8.73
N ILE A 211 -8.86 7.07 8.99
CA ILE A 211 -7.62 6.37 8.67
C ILE A 211 -7.43 6.28 7.14
N HIS A 212 -8.49 5.96 6.42
CA HIS A 212 -8.50 5.82 4.96
C HIS A 212 -9.16 7.02 4.26
N TRP A 213 -8.92 8.23 4.77
CA TRP A 213 -9.56 9.47 4.31
C TRP A 213 -9.43 9.71 2.80
N PHE A 214 -8.35 9.25 2.21
CA PHE A 214 -8.03 9.37 0.79
C PHE A 214 -8.76 8.34 -0.10
N ASN A 215 -9.39 7.30 0.49
CA ASN A 215 -10.01 6.21 -0.26
C ASN A 215 -11.54 6.40 -0.39
N PRO A 216 -12.07 6.74 -1.57
CA PRO A 216 -13.51 6.95 -1.76
C PRO A 216 -14.34 5.68 -1.57
N ALA A 217 -13.77 4.48 -1.77
CA ALA A 217 -14.49 3.24 -1.56
C ALA A 217 -14.85 3.03 -0.08
N VAL A 218 -13.99 3.44 0.86
CA VAL A 218 -14.28 3.36 2.31
C VAL A 218 -15.44 4.30 2.70
N TRP A 219 -15.52 5.47 2.08
CA TRP A 219 -16.66 6.37 2.26
C TRP A 219 -17.96 5.77 1.72
N LEU A 220 -17.88 5.14 0.53
CA LEU A 220 -19.03 4.41 -0.03
C LEU A 220 -19.45 3.27 0.88
N MET A 221 -18.51 2.48 1.41
CA MET A 221 -18.77 1.44 2.40
C MET A 221 -19.53 2.00 3.61
N ALA A 222 -19.08 3.13 4.17
CA ALA A 222 -19.71 3.75 5.33
C ALA A 222 -21.16 4.20 5.04
N ILE A 223 -21.43 4.69 3.82
CA ILE A 223 -22.76 5.07 3.39
C ILE A 223 -23.68 3.85 3.29
N LEU A 224 -23.21 2.79 2.62
CA LEU A 224 -23.97 1.56 2.41
C LEU A 224 -24.19 0.80 3.72
N CYS A 225 -23.19 0.73 4.59
CA CYS A 225 -23.30 0.10 5.90
C CYS A 225 -24.39 0.78 6.77
N ARG A 226 -24.46 2.12 6.77
CA ARG A 226 -25.52 2.86 7.47
C ARG A 226 -26.90 2.54 6.89
N GLN A 227 -27.03 2.40 5.57
CA GLN A 227 -28.30 1.99 4.95
C GLN A 227 -28.71 0.58 5.39
N ASP A 228 -27.76 -0.35 5.45
CA ASP A 228 -28.03 -1.72 5.87
C ASP A 228 -28.39 -1.80 7.37
N MET A 229 -27.83 -0.92 8.23
CA MET A 229 -28.22 -0.77 9.62
C MET A 229 -29.70 -0.34 9.75
N GLU A 230 -30.11 0.66 8.97
CA GLU A 230 -31.52 1.10 8.92
C GLU A 230 -32.45 -0.04 8.49
N LEU A 231 -32.11 -0.74 7.40
CA LEU A 231 -32.91 -1.87 6.91
C LEU A 231 -32.96 -3.03 7.93
N PHE A 232 -31.90 -3.23 8.69
CA PHE A 232 -31.85 -4.26 9.74
C PHE A 232 -32.74 -3.88 10.93
N CYS A 233 -32.74 -2.62 11.35
CA CYS A 233 -33.64 -2.13 12.38
C CYS A 233 -35.10 -2.16 11.93
N ASP A 234 -35.39 -1.80 10.66
CA ASP A 234 -36.73 -1.94 10.09
C ASP A 234 -37.23 -3.39 10.11
N GLU A 235 -36.38 -4.34 9.67
CA GLU A 235 -36.72 -5.76 9.67
C GLU A 235 -37.00 -6.29 11.08
N ALA A 236 -36.17 -5.89 12.06
CA ALA A 236 -36.35 -6.24 13.46
C ALA A 236 -37.67 -5.67 14.02
N THR A 237 -37.99 -4.42 13.66
CA THR A 237 -39.20 -3.71 14.11
C THR A 237 -40.46 -4.38 13.57
N VAL A 238 -40.49 -4.75 12.28
CA VAL A 238 -41.70 -5.32 11.65
C VAL A 238 -41.85 -6.82 11.85
N ARG A 239 -40.88 -7.49 12.41
CA ARG A 239 -40.80 -8.97 12.49
C ARG A 239 -42.05 -9.62 13.08
N HIS A 240 -42.62 -9.01 14.09
CA HIS A 240 -43.82 -9.50 14.79
C HIS A 240 -45.05 -8.64 14.55
N MET A 241 -44.98 -7.67 13.61
CA MET A 241 -46.11 -6.78 13.32
C MET A 241 -47.09 -7.42 12.34
N GLN A 242 -48.39 -7.22 12.62
CA GLN A 242 -49.45 -7.54 11.67
C GLN A 242 -49.43 -6.56 10.47
N ARG A 243 -50.02 -6.98 9.35
CA ARG A 243 -50.01 -6.23 8.08
C ARG A 243 -50.49 -4.78 8.23
N GLU A 244 -51.49 -4.53 9.07
CA GLU A 244 -52.03 -3.19 9.30
C GLU A 244 -51.01 -2.27 10.01
N LYS A 245 -50.36 -2.75 11.06
CA LYS A 245 -49.27 -1.98 11.73
C LYS A 245 -48.09 -1.70 10.79
N ARG A 246 -47.78 -2.62 9.87
CA ARG A 246 -46.73 -2.38 8.84
C ARG A 246 -47.10 -1.28 7.88
N ARG A 247 -48.38 -1.20 7.47
CA ARG A 247 -48.87 -0.08 6.65
C ARG A 247 -48.73 1.24 7.38
N GLN A 248 -49.10 1.28 8.66
CA GLN A 248 -48.94 2.47 9.50
C GLN A 248 -47.48 2.89 9.61
N TYR A 249 -46.58 1.94 9.77
CA TYR A 249 -45.14 2.19 9.80
C TYR A 249 -44.62 2.74 8.46
N ALA A 250 -44.97 2.12 7.34
CA ALA A 250 -44.62 2.61 6.02
C ALA A 250 -45.13 4.06 5.77
N PHE A 251 -46.37 4.35 6.17
CA PHE A 251 -46.93 5.69 6.09
C PHE A 251 -46.21 6.70 6.99
N LEU A 252 -45.83 6.29 8.19
CA LEU A 252 -45.06 7.11 9.11
C LEU A 252 -43.69 7.49 8.53
N LEU A 253 -42.98 6.54 7.91
CA LEU A 253 -41.69 6.80 7.25
C LEU A 253 -41.86 7.77 6.07
N LEU A 254 -42.90 7.64 5.27
CA LEU A 254 -43.17 8.57 4.17
C LEU A 254 -43.45 9.98 4.67
N ARG A 255 -44.25 10.13 5.75
CA ARG A 255 -44.53 11.42 6.40
C ARG A 255 -43.24 12.07 6.95
N GLN A 256 -42.34 11.29 7.54
CA GLN A 256 -41.02 11.78 8.01
C GLN A 256 -40.13 12.21 6.84
N ALA A 257 -40.13 11.46 5.74
CA ALA A 257 -39.37 11.83 4.55
C ALA A 257 -39.85 13.14 3.94
N GLU A 258 -41.19 13.36 3.88
CA GLU A 258 -41.78 14.59 3.39
C GLU A 258 -41.36 15.80 4.23
N THR A 259 -41.39 15.68 5.56
CA THR A 259 -40.94 16.74 6.48
C THR A 259 -39.45 17.08 6.28
N LEU A 260 -38.59 16.09 6.09
CA LEU A 260 -37.19 16.31 5.82
C LEU A 260 -36.93 16.94 4.44
N CYS A 261 -37.75 16.61 3.44
CA CYS A 261 -37.64 17.18 2.09
C CYS A 261 -37.97 18.66 2.02
N THR A 262 -38.91 19.13 2.85
CA THR A 262 -39.30 20.56 2.87
C THR A 262 -38.25 21.45 3.52
N SER A 263 -37.35 20.90 4.35
CA SER A 263 -36.30 21.63 5.05
C SER A 263 -34.95 21.70 4.30
N ILE A 264 -34.81 21.04 3.13
CA ILE A 264 -33.56 20.97 2.34
C ILE A 264 -33.72 21.74 1.02
N PRO A 265 -32.76 22.57 0.58
CA PRO A 265 -32.81 23.27 -0.70
C PRO A 265 -32.96 22.30 -1.89
N PHE A 266 -33.82 22.63 -2.84
CA PHE A 266 -34.21 21.83 -4.01
C PHE A 266 -33.05 21.32 -4.90
N PHE A 267 -31.89 21.93 -4.84
CA PHE A 267 -30.70 21.58 -5.63
C PHE A 267 -29.73 20.61 -4.95
N SER A 268 -30.04 20.06 -3.77
CA SER A 268 -29.09 19.10 -3.14
C SER A 268 -29.32 17.70 -3.70
N GLN A 269 -28.23 17.06 -4.20
CA GLN A 269 -28.20 15.66 -4.62
C GLN A 269 -28.70 14.69 -3.52
N ALA A 270 -28.75 15.16 -2.27
CA ALA A 270 -29.33 14.47 -1.12
C ALA A 270 -30.83 14.16 -1.30
N HIS A 271 -31.54 14.91 -2.09
CA HIS A 271 -32.99 14.75 -2.31
C HIS A 271 -33.31 13.46 -3.10
N LEU A 272 -32.57 13.20 -4.21
CA LEU A 272 -32.79 12.00 -5.04
C LEU A 272 -32.32 10.72 -4.35
N THR A 273 -31.18 10.76 -3.66
CA THR A 273 -30.69 9.61 -2.89
C THR A 273 -31.54 9.30 -1.67
N GLY A 274 -32.15 10.30 -1.04
CA GLY A 274 -33.06 10.13 0.08
C GLY A 274 -34.35 9.41 -0.32
N TYR A 275 -34.94 9.76 -1.48
CA TYR A 275 -36.18 9.17 -1.98
C TYR A 275 -36.02 7.67 -2.31
N HIS A 276 -35.00 7.29 -3.08
CA HIS A 276 -34.71 5.88 -3.40
C HIS A 276 -34.46 5.01 -2.17
N LYS A 277 -33.80 5.56 -1.14
CA LYS A 277 -33.60 4.86 0.13
C LYS A 277 -34.91 4.61 0.87
N MET A 278 -35.82 5.58 0.90
CA MET A 278 -37.10 5.42 1.52
C MET A 278 -37.98 4.42 0.76
N GLU A 279 -37.97 4.45 -0.57
CA GLU A 279 -38.66 3.47 -1.40
C GLU A 279 -38.23 2.04 -1.08
N GLU A 280 -36.92 1.78 -0.94
CA GLU A 280 -36.40 0.46 -0.57
C GLU A 280 -36.87 0.03 0.82
N ARG A 281 -36.81 0.92 1.83
CA ARG A 281 -37.34 0.66 3.19
C ARG A 281 -38.81 0.28 3.16
N VAL A 282 -39.64 1.08 2.53
CA VAL A 282 -41.08 0.84 2.41
C VAL A 282 -41.39 -0.47 1.68
N LYS A 283 -40.72 -0.76 0.56
CA LYS A 283 -40.85 -2.04 -0.16
C LYS A 283 -40.52 -3.24 0.74
N ARG A 284 -39.46 -3.18 1.50
CA ARG A 284 -39.05 -4.28 2.41
C ARG A 284 -40.03 -4.46 3.55
N ILE A 285 -40.52 -3.38 4.16
CA ILE A 285 -41.53 -3.42 5.23
C ILE A 285 -42.83 -4.08 4.76
N MET A 286 -43.28 -3.73 3.54
CA MET A 286 -44.52 -4.26 2.97
C MET A 286 -44.38 -5.70 2.47
N ASN A 287 -43.22 -6.05 1.90
CA ASN A 287 -42.95 -7.34 1.26
C ASN A 287 -42.17 -8.30 2.16
N GLN A 288 -42.35 -8.23 3.47
CA GLN A 288 -41.58 -9.11 4.39
C GLN A 288 -41.64 -10.59 3.95
N LYS A 289 -40.55 -11.06 3.36
CA LYS A 289 -40.39 -12.46 3.05
C LYS A 289 -39.87 -13.14 4.29
N THR A 290 -40.56 -14.16 4.79
CA THR A 290 -40.02 -15.04 5.83
C THR A 290 -38.77 -15.72 5.25
N SER A 291 -37.61 -15.47 5.89
CA SER A 291 -36.37 -16.14 5.51
C SER A 291 -36.55 -17.67 5.62
N THR A 292 -36.48 -18.34 4.51
CA THR A 292 -36.52 -19.81 4.49
C THR A 292 -35.18 -20.37 4.99
N ARG A 293 -35.18 -21.59 5.59
CA ARG A 293 -33.93 -22.25 6.03
C ARG A 293 -32.90 -22.33 4.89
N LYS A 294 -33.35 -22.45 3.64
CA LYS A 294 -32.47 -22.47 2.45
C LYS A 294 -31.77 -21.14 2.21
N THR A 295 -32.45 -20.01 2.41
CA THR A 295 -31.81 -18.67 2.30
C THR A 295 -30.82 -18.47 3.44
N LEU A 296 -31.13 -18.91 4.66
CA LEU A 296 -30.20 -18.81 5.80
C LEU A 296 -28.91 -19.63 5.57
N LEU A 297 -29.02 -20.85 5.07
CA LEU A 297 -27.85 -21.69 4.74
C LEU A 297 -27.04 -21.12 3.58
N ALA A 298 -27.70 -20.62 2.54
CA ALA A 298 -27.02 -19.97 1.42
C ALA A 298 -26.28 -18.70 1.86
N THR A 299 -26.87 -17.92 2.78
CA THR A 299 -26.23 -16.71 3.32
C THR A 299 -25.07 -17.05 4.25
N ALA A 300 -25.19 -18.07 5.09
CA ALA A 300 -24.10 -18.56 5.92
C ALA A 300 -22.93 -19.07 5.07
N GLY A 301 -23.21 -19.83 4.01
CA GLY A 301 -22.21 -20.29 3.05
C GLY A 301 -21.50 -19.13 2.35
N LEU A 302 -22.24 -18.10 1.91
CA LEU A 302 -21.66 -16.92 1.29
C LEU A 302 -20.77 -16.12 2.26
N ILE A 303 -21.18 -15.97 3.53
CA ILE A 303 -20.37 -15.31 4.57
C ILE A 303 -19.10 -16.12 4.85
N CYS A 304 -19.19 -17.45 4.93
CA CYS A 304 -18.01 -18.31 5.12
C CYS A 304 -17.06 -18.21 3.93
N ILE A 305 -17.57 -18.25 2.70
CA ILE A 305 -16.76 -18.12 1.48
C ILE A 305 -16.11 -16.74 1.42
N THR A 306 -16.86 -15.67 1.66
CA THR A 306 -16.30 -14.32 1.71
C THR A 306 -15.26 -14.18 2.83
N GLY A 307 -15.51 -14.75 4.01
CA GLY A 307 -14.57 -14.75 5.12
C GLY A 307 -13.27 -15.48 4.79
N LEU A 308 -13.34 -16.69 4.24
CA LEU A 308 -12.18 -17.49 3.83
C LEU A 308 -11.38 -16.82 2.71
N VAL A 309 -12.07 -16.33 1.68
CA VAL A 309 -11.43 -15.76 0.48
C VAL A 309 -10.80 -14.40 0.77
N PHE A 310 -11.37 -13.63 1.69
CA PHE A 310 -10.99 -12.23 1.91
C PHE A 310 -10.23 -11.94 3.21
N ALA A 311 -10.33 -12.83 4.21
CA ALA A 311 -9.51 -12.73 5.41
C ALA A 311 -8.05 -13.17 5.17
N THR A 312 -7.78 -13.81 4.03
CA THR A 312 -6.48 -14.44 3.74
C THR A 312 -5.71 -13.62 2.69
N SER A 313 -4.42 -13.47 2.91
CA SER A 313 -3.45 -12.98 1.91
C SER A 313 -3.07 -14.13 0.96
N ALA A 314 -2.53 -13.80 -0.21
CA ALA A 314 -1.97 -14.80 -1.09
C ALA A 314 -0.86 -15.56 -0.37
N SER A 315 -0.98 -16.89 -0.26
CA SER A 315 0.14 -17.72 0.17
C SER A 315 1.14 -17.74 -0.98
N GLY A 316 2.25 -17.07 -0.79
CA GLY A 316 3.41 -17.22 -1.67
C GLY A 316 4.11 -18.55 -1.46
N GLU A 317 3.41 -19.68 -1.55
CA GLU A 317 4.07 -20.92 -1.91
C GLU A 317 4.40 -20.84 -3.40
N VAL A 318 5.55 -20.26 -3.66
CA VAL A 318 6.23 -20.47 -4.92
C VAL A 318 6.56 -21.95 -5.00
N ASN A 319 5.77 -22.74 -5.75
CA ASN A 319 6.26 -23.98 -6.29
C ASN A 319 7.64 -23.67 -6.88
N SER A 320 8.66 -24.36 -6.39
CA SER A 320 10.07 -24.17 -6.73
C SER A 320 10.40 -24.57 -8.17
N GLU A 321 9.45 -24.61 -9.06
CA GLU A 321 9.62 -24.81 -10.49
C GLU A 321 9.19 -23.57 -11.28
N LYS A 322 10.15 -22.62 -11.37
CA LYS A 322 10.35 -21.59 -12.42
C LYS A 322 9.19 -20.68 -12.82
N PRO A 323 9.29 -19.36 -12.53
CA PRO A 323 9.61 -18.41 -13.60
C PRO A 323 10.60 -17.31 -13.15
N TRP A 324 11.88 -17.59 -13.20
CA TRP A 324 12.93 -16.66 -12.80
C TRP A 324 13.83 -16.23 -13.98
N ASN A 325 13.37 -16.41 -15.23
CA ASN A 325 14.16 -16.10 -16.42
C ASN A 325 14.53 -14.60 -16.57
N VAL A 326 13.89 -13.68 -15.83
CA VAL A 326 14.24 -12.26 -15.90
C VAL A 326 15.25 -11.88 -14.82
N VAL A 327 15.07 -12.37 -13.58
CA VAL A 327 16.00 -12.04 -12.47
C VAL A 327 17.24 -12.91 -12.54
N ASP A 328 17.13 -14.19 -12.94
CA ASP A 328 18.29 -15.06 -13.15
C ASP A 328 19.13 -14.60 -14.36
N ASN A 329 18.57 -13.83 -15.29
CA ASN A 329 19.33 -13.19 -16.36
C ASN A 329 19.84 -11.78 -15.99
N LEU A 330 19.22 -11.08 -15.05
CA LEU A 330 19.72 -9.78 -14.58
C LEU A 330 20.73 -9.92 -13.43
N TYR A 331 20.57 -10.93 -12.57
CA TYR A 331 21.45 -11.13 -11.43
C TYR A 331 22.90 -11.51 -11.81
N PRO A 332 23.14 -12.39 -12.83
CA PRO A 332 24.47 -12.59 -13.36
C PRO A 332 25.06 -11.32 -13.97
N LEU A 333 24.27 -10.53 -14.70
CA LEU A 333 24.72 -9.29 -15.33
C LEU A 333 25.08 -8.21 -14.30
N VAL A 334 24.29 -8.04 -13.24
CA VAL A 334 24.55 -7.04 -12.17
C VAL A 334 25.67 -7.53 -11.25
N ALA A 335 25.70 -8.82 -10.92
CA ALA A 335 26.79 -9.42 -10.12
C ALA A 335 28.09 -9.47 -10.93
N GLU A 336 28.01 -9.73 -12.22
CA GLU A 336 29.13 -9.72 -13.14
C GLU A 336 29.67 -8.29 -13.35
N GLN A 337 28.81 -7.28 -13.45
CA GLN A 337 29.23 -5.87 -13.49
C GLN A 337 29.87 -5.40 -12.17
N ALA A 338 29.32 -5.80 -11.02
CA ALA A 338 29.93 -5.46 -9.72
C ALA A 338 31.24 -6.22 -9.46
N LYS A 339 31.33 -7.46 -9.95
CA LYS A 339 32.52 -8.31 -9.82
C LYS A 339 33.63 -7.88 -10.77
N ASN A 340 33.31 -7.24 -11.88
CA ASN A 340 34.24 -6.80 -12.92
C ASN A 340 34.60 -5.30 -12.81
N GLN A 341 34.26 -4.64 -11.72
CA GLN A 341 34.58 -3.22 -11.52
C GLN A 341 36.07 -3.04 -11.19
N MET A 342 36.79 -2.28 -12.02
CA MET A 342 38.21 -2.02 -11.89
C MET A 342 38.48 -0.72 -11.12
N ILE A 343 39.51 -0.72 -10.31
CA ILE A 343 40.00 0.50 -9.66
C ILE A 343 40.99 1.22 -10.58
N TRP A 344 41.11 2.52 -10.35
CA TRP A 344 42.08 3.34 -11.10
C TRP A 344 43.51 2.85 -10.88
N PRO A 345 44.27 2.56 -11.94
CA PRO A 345 45.54 1.83 -11.83
C PRO A 345 46.76 2.69 -11.40
N VAL A 346 46.60 4.00 -11.19
CA VAL A 346 47.65 4.93 -10.77
C VAL A 346 47.23 5.60 -9.46
N THR A 347 48.00 5.50 -8.40
CA THR A 347 47.65 6.03 -7.07
C THR A 347 47.80 7.54 -6.92
N ALA A 348 48.50 8.20 -7.87
CA ALA A 348 48.75 9.65 -7.80
C ALA A 348 47.46 10.45 -8.06
N PRO A 349 47.05 11.40 -7.17
CA PRO A 349 45.79 12.12 -7.26
C PRO A 349 45.68 13.06 -8.48
N ASP A 350 46.80 13.53 -9.01
CA ASP A 350 46.87 14.43 -10.18
C ASP A 350 46.90 13.68 -11.52
N SER A 351 46.79 12.32 -11.51
CA SER A 351 46.79 11.50 -12.71
C SER A 351 45.54 11.79 -13.57
N LYS A 352 45.77 11.94 -14.88
CA LYS A 352 44.71 12.26 -15.87
C LYS A 352 44.93 11.47 -17.15
N ILE A 353 43.82 11.26 -17.87
CA ILE A 353 43.85 10.63 -19.19
C ILE A 353 44.47 11.62 -20.18
N THR A 354 45.55 11.18 -20.86
CA THR A 354 46.24 11.94 -21.90
C THR A 354 45.96 11.39 -23.30
N LEU A 355 45.52 10.14 -23.40
CA LEU A 355 45.08 9.49 -24.64
C LEU A 355 43.84 8.63 -24.32
N THR A 356 42.79 8.71 -25.17
CA THR A 356 41.56 7.96 -25.03
C THR A 356 41.50 6.80 -26.01
N TYR A 357 40.81 5.72 -25.63
CA TYR A 357 40.47 4.59 -26.48
C TYR A 357 39.61 5.01 -27.68
N GLY A 358 39.76 4.32 -28.81
CA GLY A 358 38.93 4.48 -30.03
C GLY A 358 39.70 5.03 -31.23
N VAL A 359 38.97 5.30 -32.33
CA VAL A 359 39.60 5.75 -33.59
C VAL A 359 39.98 7.23 -33.50
N ARG A 360 41.21 7.57 -33.89
CA ARG A 360 41.71 8.94 -34.00
C ARG A 360 42.31 9.20 -35.38
N VAL A 361 42.11 10.38 -35.89
CA VAL A 361 42.73 10.84 -37.15
C VAL A 361 44.10 11.46 -36.78
N HIS A 362 45.16 10.97 -37.42
CA HIS A 362 46.51 11.51 -37.23
C HIS A 362 46.56 12.96 -37.75
N PRO A 363 46.96 13.95 -36.90
CA PRO A 363 46.83 15.38 -37.25
C PRO A 363 47.67 15.84 -38.42
N VAL A 364 48.68 15.08 -38.82
CA VAL A 364 49.61 15.42 -39.93
C VAL A 364 49.35 14.59 -41.15
N THR A 365 49.12 13.25 -41.02
CA THR A 365 48.95 12.33 -42.15
C THR A 365 47.51 12.15 -42.58
N GLY A 366 46.53 12.47 -41.70
CA GLY A 366 45.12 12.26 -41.96
C GLY A 366 44.67 10.79 -41.93
N GLU A 367 45.55 9.88 -41.52
CA GLU A 367 45.24 8.46 -41.42
C GLU A 367 44.46 8.17 -40.15
N GLU A 368 43.51 7.22 -40.21
CA GLU A 368 42.82 6.72 -39.02
C GLU A 368 43.69 5.72 -38.27
N LEU A 369 43.90 6.01 -36.99
CA LEU A 369 44.63 5.15 -36.06
C LEU A 369 43.64 4.62 -35.02
N GLU A 370 43.55 3.32 -34.88
CA GLU A 370 42.78 2.64 -33.86
C GLU A 370 43.63 2.48 -32.60
N ILE A 371 43.14 3.08 -31.49
CA ILE A 371 43.82 3.06 -30.18
C ILE A 371 43.07 2.08 -29.29
N ASP A 372 43.74 1.01 -28.88
CA ASP A 372 43.19 -0.11 -28.09
C ASP A 372 43.40 0.05 -26.55
N HIS A 373 43.93 1.19 -26.10
CA HIS A 373 44.26 1.48 -24.72
C HIS A 373 43.95 2.94 -24.35
N ILE A 374 44.06 3.26 -23.05
CA ILE A 374 44.13 4.63 -22.57
C ILE A 374 45.53 4.95 -22.07
N CYS A 375 46.00 6.19 -22.19
CA CYS A 375 47.22 6.62 -21.50
C CYS A 375 46.88 7.49 -20.30
N ILE A 376 47.45 7.16 -19.16
CA ILE A 376 47.32 7.87 -17.90
C ILE A 376 48.65 8.58 -17.62
N GLY A 377 48.66 9.88 -17.64
CA GLY A 377 49.84 10.72 -17.42
C GLY A 377 49.53 11.91 -16.52
N GLY A 378 50.42 12.92 -16.57
CA GLY A 378 50.34 14.09 -15.70
C GLY A 378 50.90 13.91 -14.33
N VAL A 379 51.64 12.81 -14.13
CA VAL A 379 52.31 12.43 -12.88
C VAL A 379 53.81 12.25 -13.10
N GLU A 380 54.59 12.36 -12.02
CA GLU A 380 56.03 12.17 -12.07
C GLU A 380 56.41 10.70 -12.25
N LYS A 381 57.56 10.45 -12.89
CA LYS A 381 58.16 9.15 -13.00
C LYS A 381 58.36 8.53 -11.60
N GLY A 382 58.04 7.24 -11.45
CA GLY A 382 58.17 6.51 -10.18
C GLY A 382 56.86 6.44 -9.37
N ALA A 383 55.76 7.05 -9.84
CA ALA A 383 54.44 6.90 -9.20
C ALA A 383 54.03 5.43 -9.16
N ASP A 384 53.30 5.02 -8.15
CA ASP A 384 52.88 3.62 -7.96
C ASP A 384 51.77 3.23 -8.95
N ILE A 385 52.00 2.11 -9.65
CA ILE A 385 51.02 1.42 -10.46
C ILE A 385 50.42 0.28 -9.64
N VAL A 386 49.13 0.23 -9.53
CA VAL A 386 48.38 -0.82 -8.82
C VAL A 386 47.54 -1.65 -9.77
N VAL A 387 47.37 -2.93 -9.45
CA VAL A 387 46.50 -3.79 -10.26
C VAL A 387 45.06 -3.36 -10.17
N ALA A 388 44.42 -3.18 -11.31
CA ALA A 388 43.06 -2.68 -11.39
C ALA A 388 42.00 -3.67 -10.87
N MET A 389 42.24 -4.98 -10.96
CA MET A 389 41.36 -6.06 -10.49
C MET A 389 42.23 -7.26 -10.04
N SER A 390 41.77 -8.04 -9.07
CA SER A 390 42.50 -9.23 -8.60
C SER A 390 42.66 -10.26 -9.71
N GLY A 391 43.83 -10.87 -9.80
CA GLY A 391 44.12 -11.84 -10.84
C GLY A 391 45.52 -12.43 -10.74
N GLU A 392 45.95 -13.22 -11.72
CA GLU A 392 47.24 -13.85 -11.84
C GLU A 392 48.06 -13.14 -12.92
N VAL A 393 49.33 -12.85 -12.63
CA VAL A 393 50.26 -12.26 -13.59
C VAL A 393 50.60 -13.31 -14.64
N LYS A 394 50.15 -13.10 -15.87
CA LYS A 394 50.34 -14.00 -17.01
C LYS A 394 51.61 -13.75 -17.75
N GLU A 395 51.99 -12.48 -17.90
CA GLU A 395 53.22 -12.05 -18.55
C GLU A 395 53.85 -10.87 -17.80
N ALA A 396 55.14 -10.86 -17.71
CA ALA A 396 55.95 -9.76 -17.21
C ALA A 396 57.27 -9.72 -18.00
N GLY A 397 57.60 -8.59 -18.60
CA GLY A 397 58.77 -8.52 -19.47
C GLY A 397 59.08 -7.15 -20.03
N PHE A 398 59.95 -7.14 -21.04
CA PHE A 398 60.33 -5.95 -21.76
C PHE A 398 60.12 -6.15 -23.26
N ASP A 399 59.45 -5.21 -23.90
CA ASP A 399 59.23 -5.13 -25.36
C ASP A 399 59.72 -3.78 -25.87
N VAL A 400 60.18 -3.70 -27.11
CA VAL A 400 60.78 -2.49 -27.69
C VAL A 400 59.74 -1.34 -27.75
N GLN A 401 58.48 -1.65 -28.07
CA GLN A 401 57.41 -0.67 -28.22
C GLN A 401 56.73 -0.37 -26.85
N LYS A 402 56.40 -1.45 -26.12
CA LYS A 402 55.65 -1.36 -24.85
C LYS A 402 56.56 -0.96 -23.64
N GLY A 403 57.86 -1.08 -23.78
CA GLY A 403 58.80 -0.96 -22.64
C GLY A 403 58.61 -2.09 -21.67
N TYR A 404 58.84 -1.86 -20.37
CA TYR A 404 58.46 -2.82 -19.34
C TYR A 404 56.95 -2.91 -19.25
N TYR A 405 56.42 -4.14 -19.34
CA TYR A 405 54.99 -4.40 -19.37
C TYR A 405 54.58 -5.57 -18.47
N LEU A 406 53.31 -5.55 -18.08
CA LEU A 406 52.62 -6.61 -17.35
C LEU A 406 51.32 -6.94 -18.06
N LEU A 407 50.96 -8.25 -18.07
CA LEU A 407 49.64 -8.77 -18.41
C LEU A 407 49.12 -9.54 -17.22
N VAL A 408 47.96 -9.12 -16.70
CA VAL A 408 47.27 -9.79 -15.59
C VAL A 408 45.98 -10.38 -16.12
N SER A 409 45.80 -11.68 -15.86
CA SER A 409 44.56 -12.41 -16.20
C SER A 409 43.63 -12.43 -15.00
N HIS A 410 42.38 -12.13 -15.24
CA HIS A 410 41.31 -12.03 -14.23
C HIS A 410 40.21 -13.07 -14.47
N GLU A 411 39.26 -13.15 -13.58
CA GLU A 411 38.05 -13.96 -13.81
C GLU A 411 37.28 -13.46 -15.05
N ASN A 412 36.41 -14.31 -15.62
CA ASN A 412 35.50 -14.00 -16.75
C ASN A 412 36.25 -13.62 -18.06
N ASN A 413 37.41 -14.23 -18.31
CA ASN A 413 38.23 -14.00 -19.51
C ASN A 413 38.63 -12.54 -19.72
N LEU A 414 38.76 -11.79 -18.61
CA LEU A 414 39.27 -10.43 -18.63
C LEU A 414 40.77 -10.44 -18.44
N GLU A 415 41.48 -9.57 -19.18
CA GLU A 415 42.88 -9.35 -19.05
C GLU A 415 43.15 -7.84 -19.01
N THR A 416 44.13 -7.42 -18.18
CA THR A 416 44.61 -6.03 -18.14
C THR A 416 46.06 -5.95 -18.49
N GLN A 417 46.44 -4.99 -19.32
CA GLN A 417 47.85 -4.73 -19.68
C GLN A 417 48.29 -3.37 -19.15
N TYR A 418 49.53 -3.33 -18.69
CA TYR A 418 50.20 -2.16 -18.09
C TYR A 418 51.53 -1.96 -18.83
N TRP A 419 51.71 -0.86 -19.58
CA TRP A 419 52.89 -0.60 -20.38
C TRP A 419 53.63 0.67 -19.94
N HIS A 420 54.87 0.79 -20.38
CA HIS A 420 55.80 1.90 -20.13
C HIS A 420 56.20 2.02 -18.66
N CYS A 421 56.17 0.89 -17.94
CA CYS A 421 56.61 0.84 -16.54
C CYS A 421 58.11 1.14 -16.43
N ASP A 422 58.58 1.60 -15.24
CA ASP A 422 59.97 1.79 -14.93
C ASP A 422 60.60 0.54 -14.30
N GLU A 423 59.86 -0.01 -13.32
CA GLU A 423 60.29 -1.23 -12.59
C GLU A 423 59.08 -2.13 -12.38
N LEU A 424 59.24 -3.43 -12.58
CA LEU A 424 58.22 -4.44 -12.30
C LEU A 424 58.49 -5.02 -10.92
N LEU A 425 57.47 -5.12 -10.08
CA LEU A 425 57.55 -5.54 -8.68
C LEU A 425 56.93 -6.93 -8.41
N VAL A 426 56.42 -7.58 -9.46
CA VAL A 426 55.76 -8.88 -9.40
C VAL A 426 56.29 -9.81 -10.49
N GLU A 427 56.19 -11.12 -10.27
CA GLU A 427 56.67 -12.17 -11.18
C GLU A 427 55.52 -12.91 -11.86
N VAL A 428 55.78 -13.56 -12.99
CA VAL A 428 54.82 -14.39 -13.71
C VAL A 428 54.37 -15.55 -12.84
N GLY A 429 53.06 -15.80 -12.78
CA GLY A 429 52.43 -16.80 -11.91
C GLY A 429 52.06 -16.28 -10.51
N GLU A 430 52.40 -15.04 -10.16
CA GLU A 430 52.01 -14.44 -8.90
C GLU A 430 50.53 -13.99 -8.93
N TYR A 431 49.78 -14.32 -7.85
CA TYR A 431 48.41 -13.83 -7.68
C TYR A 431 48.42 -12.50 -6.95
N VAL A 432 47.84 -11.47 -7.59
CA VAL A 432 47.77 -10.09 -7.09
C VAL A 432 46.34 -9.69 -6.76
N THR A 433 46.16 -9.04 -5.62
CA THR A 433 44.80 -8.53 -5.21
C THR A 433 44.63 -7.11 -5.69
N ALA A 434 43.38 -6.73 -6.05
CA ALA A 434 43.02 -5.38 -6.50
C ALA A 434 43.61 -4.32 -5.55
N GLY A 435 44.29 -3.31 -6.12
CA GLY A 435 44.97 -2.26 -5.35
C GLY A 435 46.40 -2.63 -4.88
N ALA A 436 46.88 -3.86 -5.10
CA ALA A 436 48.28 -4.21 -4.81
C ALA A 436 49.22 -3.48 -5.79
N LYS A 437 50.33 -2.98 -5.30
CA LYS A 437 51.36 -2.33 -6.11
C LYS A 437 52.08 -3.40 -6.95
N ILE A 438 52.09 -3.22 -8.28
CA ILE A 438 52.64 -4.18 -9.25
C ILE A 438 53.82 -3.64 -10.04
N ALA A 439 53.92 -2.31 -10.19
CA ALA A 439 55.00 -1.65 -10.92
C ALA A 439 55.12 -0.19 -10.49
N THR A 440 56.11 0.49 -11.04
CA THR A 440 56.27 1.95 -10.97
C THR A 440 56.11 2.58 -12.37
N LEU A 441 55.50 3.75 -12.43
CA LEU A 441 55.25 4.50 -13.67
C LEU A 441 56.55 4.98 -14.28
N GLY A 442 56.76 4.68 -15.54
CA GLY A 442 57.97 4.98 -16.27
C GLY A 442 57.80 5.78 -17.55
N GLN A 443 58.84 5.68 -18.40
CA GLN A 443 58.88 6.25 -19.73
C GLN A 443 59.68 5.30 -20.64
N THR A 444 59.48 4.00 -20.49
CA THR A 444 60.19 2.98 -21.28
C THR A 444 59.41 2.66 -22.57
N GLY A 445 60.07 2.12 -23.62
CA GLY A 445 59.48 1.86 -24.92
C GLY A 445 59.22 3.16 -25.71
N ASP A 446 58.12 3.21 -26.47
CA ASP A 446 57.77 4.32 -27.36
C ASP A 446 57.03 5.48 -26.65
N ALA A 447 57.18 5.58 -25.31
CA ALA A 447 56.53 6.64 -24.51
C ALA A 447 57.18 8.01 -24.74
N THR A 448 56.41 9.01 -25.08
CA THR A 448 56.86 10.41 -25.29
C THR A 448 57.08 11.16 -23.98
N GLY A 449 56.58 10.67 -22.87
CA GLY A 449 56.71 11.20 -21.53
C GLY A 449 56.27 10.20 -20.46
N PRO A 450 56.42 10.51 -19.16
CA PRO A 450 55.98 9.60 -18.08
C PRO A 450 54.49 9.33 -18.18
N CYS A 451 54.12 8.07 -18.44
CA CYS A 451 52.69 7.65 -18.56
C CYS A 451 52.54 6.12 -18.38
N LEU A 452 51.36 5.71 -18.02
CA LEU A 452 50.93 4.33 -18.07
C LEU A 452 49.95 4.17 -19.24
N SER A 453 50.28 3.31 -20.21
CA SER A 453 49.30 2.80 -21.16
C SER A 453 48.58 1.61 -20.56
N PHE A 454 47.28 1.73 -20.41
CA PHE A 454 46.40 0.75 -19.77
C PHE A 454 45.36 0.24 -20.76
N ALA A 455 45.36 -1.07 -20.97
CA ALA A 455 44.40 -1.73 -21.87
C ALA A 455 43.61 -2.79 -21.11
N VAL A 456 42.36 -2.98 -21.52
CA VAL A 456 41.46 -4.03 -21.03
C VAL A 456 41.05 -4.89 -22.22
N TYR A 457 41.19 -6.19 -22.10
CA TYR A 457 40.79 -7.18 -23.08
C TYR A 457 39.70 -8.08 -22.49
N ARG A 458 38.71 -8.42 -23.28
CA ARG A 458 37.70 -9.45 -22.96
C ARG A 458 37.68 -10.47 -24.09
N ASP A 459 37.89 -11.74 -23.77
CA ASP A 459 37.99 -12.81 -24.77
C ASP A 459 39.01 -12.50 -25.90
N GLY A 460 40.11 -11.81 -25.57
CA GLY A 460 41.15 -11.40 -26.48
C GLY A 460 40.83 -10.17 -27.37
N VAL A 461 39.65 -9.53 -27.18
CA VAL A 461 39.26 -8.33 -27.88
C VAL A 461 39.41 -7.09 -26.97
N ALA A 462 40.06 -6.05 -27.51
CA ALA A 462 40.24 -4.81 -26.76
C ALA A 462 38.91 -4.11 -26.48
N CYS A 463 38.71 -3.65 -25.25
CA CYS A 463 37.53 -2.95 -24.77
C CYS A 463 37.92 -1.56 -24.24
N ASP A 464 36.99 -0.61 -24.30
CA ASP A 464 37.22 0.70 -23.70
C ASP A 464 37.39 0.57 -22.17
N PRO A 465 38.61 0.85 -21.62
CA PRO A 465 38.85 0.72 -20.18
C PRO A 465 37.93 1.57 -19.30
N MET A 466 37.39 2.69 -19.82
CA MET A 466 36.54 3.58 -19.07
C MET A 466 35.16 2.96 -18.72
N GLN A 467 34.74 1.92 -19.42
CA GLN A 467 33.50 1.20 -19.10
C GLN A 467 33.64 0.29 -17.86
N TRP A 468 34.90 -0.02 -17.47
CA TRP A 468 35.20 -0.92 -16.36
C TRP A 468 35.70 -0.18 -15.11
N MET A 469 36.04 1.09 -15.23
CA MET A 469 36.58 1.90 -14.13
C MET A 469 35.48 2.62 -13.34
N LYS A 470 35.73 2.78 -12.06
CA LYS A 470 34.87 3.51 -11.14
C LYS A 470 35.40 4.93 -10.96
#